data_f0304e8458149fec94fbc072d99705ba
#
_entry.id   f0304e8458149fec94fbc072d99705ba
#
_cell.length_a   1.000
_cell.length_b   1.000
_cell.length_c   1.000
_cell.angle_alpha   90.00
_cell.angle_beta   90.00
_cell.angle_gamma   90.00
#
_symmetry.space_group_name_H-M   'P 1'
#
loop_
_entity.id
_entity.type
_entity.pdbx_description
1 polymer ?
#
loop_
_entity_poly.entity_id
_entity_poly.type
_entity_poly.pdbx_seq_one_letter_code
_entity_poly.pdbx_strand_id
1 'polypeptide(L)'
;MTTRSYFTGSPSSTYKPVSMTSEPLAKRTKMSALDQLKQFSTVVADTGDFEAMKAYKPTDATTNPSLILSAAGMEQYQHLLDKAIKYGKECGGTIEEQLSEILDMLSVLFGCEILKIIPGRVSVEVDARLSFDKDASMSKAIKLIGMFAEQGIKKERILIKLASTWEGIQAAKELEKKHGIHCNLTLLFSMYQAIACAEANVTLISPFVGRILDWYVEHTKNTYEAKDDPGVLSVTRVYNYYKKFGYNTQVMGASFRNTGEIRELAGCDLLTISPKLLQELANSEQPLKRVLDPKVAAKSDIEKISLSEAQFRWHLNEDQMATDKLSDGIRKFAADTRKLESLVKTLLAKK
;
A
#
# COMPACT_ATOMS: atom_id res chain seq x y z
N MET A 1 -37.10 -7.35 -89.21
CA MET A 1 -37.82 -6.16 -89.73
C MET A 1 -37.53 -5.00 -88.80
N THR A 2 -36.91 -3.98 -89.37
CA THR A 2 -37.06 -2.54 -89.09
C THR A 2 -36.50 -2.02 -87.75
N THR A 3 -35.42 -1.44 -87.79
CA THR A 3 -34.87 -0.12 -88.25
C THR A 3 -34.81 0.93 -87.09
N ARG A 4 -33.59 1.44 -86.90
CA ARG A 4 -33.17 2.84 -86.70
C ARG A 4 -33.66 3.59 -85.46
N SER A 5 -32.93 4.49 -84.77
CA SER A 5 -31.86 5.36 -85.30
C SER A 5 -31.24 6.12 -84.14
N TYR A 6 -30.01 6.57 -84.31
CA TYR A 6 -29.18 7.55 -83.69
C TYR A 6 -29.82 8.71 -82.90
N PHE A 7 -29.24 9.13 -81.78
CA PHE A 7 -28.81 10.51 -81.65
C PHE A 7 -27.70 10.69 -80.64
N THR A 8 -26.73 11.48 -81.03
CA THR A 8 -25.51 11.93 -80.40
C THR A 8 -25.77 13.03 -79.37
N GLY A 9 -24.94 13.09 -78.32
CA GLY A 9 -24.85 14.25 -77.41
C GLY A 9 -23.99 14.01 -76.20
N SER A 10 -22.68 14.29 -76.30
CA SER A 10 -21.82 14.52 -75.11
C SER A 10 -22.12 15.92 -74.54
N PRO A 11 -21.97 16.04 -73.21
CA PRO A 11 -21.12 17.10 -72.74
C PRO A 11 -20.12 16.61 -71.68
N SER A 12 -18.91 17.05 -71.84
CA SER A 12 -17.79 16.99 -70.97
C SER A 12 -18.12 17.53 -69.58
N SER A 13 -17.99 16.66 -68.54
CA SER A 13 -17.91 17.12 -67.15
C SER A 13 -16.52 16.78 -66.62
N THR A 14 -15.72 17.81 -66.44
CA THR A 14 -14.40 17.79 -65.84
C THR A 14 -14.50 17.41 -64.35
N TYR A 15 -14.20 16.14 -64.03
CA TYR A 15 -14.02 15.71 -62.67
C TYR A 15 -12.66 16.22 -62.18
N LYS A 16 -12.65 17.19 -61.23
CA LYS A 16 -11.47 17.55 -60.45
C LYS A 16 -11.30 16.52 -59.35
N PRO A 17 -10.12 15.87 -59.22
CA PRO A 17 -9.88 15.00 -58.07
C PRO A 17 -9.75 15.88 -56.79
N VAL A 18 -10.60 15.60 -55.80
CA VAL A 18 -10.48 16.12 -54.45
C VAL A 18 -9.24 15.46 -53.84
N SER A 19 -8.21 16.24 -53.61
CA SER A 19 -7.03 15.80 -52.84
C SER A 19 -7.47 15.50 -51.42
N MET A 20 -7.59 14.22 -51.07
CA MET A 20 -7.65 13.80 -49.67
C MET A 20 -6.27 14.11 -49.07
N THR A 21 -6.15 15.23 -48.38
CA THR A 21 -5.10 15.45 -47.41
C THR A 21 -5.33 14.47 -46.26
N SER A 22 -4.57 13.39 -46.24
CA SER A 22 -4.49 12.53 -45.07
C SER A 22 -3.89 13.37 -43.93
N GLU A 23 -4.75 13.81 -43.01
CA GLU A 23 -4.27 14.30 -41.71
C GLU A 23 -3.36 13.21 -41.09
N PRO A 24 -2.17 13.58 -40.59
CA PRO A 24 -1.33 12.61 -39.94
C PRO A 24 -2.07 12.05 -38.72
N LEU A 25 -2.27 10.72 -38.70
CA LEU A 25 -2.72 10.02 -37.50
C LEU A 25 -1.84 10.50 -36.32
N ALA A 26 -2.44 11.29 -35.43
CA ALA A 26 -1.80 11.67 -34.18
C ALA A 26 -1.27 10.38 -33.55
N LYS A 27 0.04 10.31 -33.34
CA LYS A 27 0.69 9.21 -32.62
C LYS A 27 -0.01 9.12 -31.26
N ARG A 28 -0.92 8.16 -31.10
CA ARG A 28 -1.45 7.80 -29.78
C ARG A 28 -0.23 7.37 -28.97
N THR A 29 0.22 8.22 -28.09
CA THR A 29 1.23 7.87 -27.09
C THR A 29 0.65 6.68 -26.33
N LYS A 30 1.30 5.52 -26.44
CA LYS A 30 0.88 4.34 -25.71
C LYS A 30 0.96 4.66 -24.21
N MET A 31 -0.11 4.36 -23.48
CA MET A 31 -0.15 4.55 -22.03
C MET A 31 0.86 3.64 -21.36
N SER A 32 1.61 4.17 -20.38
CA SER A 32 2.48 3.37 -19.54
C SER A 32 1.70 2.28 -18.77
N ALA A 33 2.38 1.21 -18.38
CA ALA A 33 1.76 0.19 -17.54
C ALA A 33 1.28 0.77 -16.20
N LEU A 34 1.98 1.77 -15.64
CA LEU A 34 1.56 2.49 -14.45
C LEU A 34 0.23 3.23 -14.67
N ASP A 35 0.06 3.93 -15.80
CA ASP A 35 -1.18 4.65 -16.08
C ASP A 35 -2.35 3.70 -16.36
N GLN A 36 -2.06 2.54 -16.97
CA GLN A 36 -3.06 1.47 -17.13
C GLN A 36 -3.47 0.89 -15.79
N LEU A 37 -2.52 0.64 -14.86
CA LEU A 37 -2.80 0.13 -13.52
C LEU A 37 -3.71 1.07 -12.72
N LYS A 38 -3.47 2.39 -12.81
CA LYS A 38 -4.30 3.42 -12.15
C LYS A 38 -5.78 3.40 -12.57
N GLN A 39 -6.13 2.75 -13.68
CA GLN A 39 -7.52 2.57 -14.10
C GLN A 39 -8.24 1.46 -13.32
N PHE A 40 -7.50 0.57 -12.68
CA PHE A 40 -8.04 -0.63 -12.03
C PHE A 40 -7.82 -0.65 -10.52
N SER A 41 -6.75 -0.03 -10.04
CA SER A 41 -6.33 -0.04 -8.64
C SER A 41 -5.87 1.34 -8.21
N THR A 42 -6.08 1.66 -6.94
CA THR A 42 -5.46 2.84 -6.34
C THR A 42 -3.96 2.59 -6.15
N VAL A 43 -3.13 3.39 -6.79
CA VAL A 43 -1.67 3.31 -6.64
C VAL A 43 -1.23 4.09 -5.41
N VAL A 44 -0.50 3.41 -4.54
CA VAL A 44 0.04 3.90 -3.28
C VAL A 44 1.56 3.86 -3.36
N ALA A 45 2.26 4.87 -2.85
CA ALA A 45 3.72 4.87 -2.79
C ALA A 45 4.21 4.29 -1.46
N ASP A 46 5.13 3.32 -1.52
CA ASP A 46 5.77 2.73 -0.34
C ASP A 46 7.18 3.31 -0.19
N THR A 47 7.29 4.44 0.53
CA THR A 47 8.58 5.13 0.69
C THR A 47 8.57 6.14 1.84
N GLY A 48 9.74 6.32 2.48
CA GLY A 48 10.04 7.47 3.33
C GLY A 48 10.65 8.64 2.55
N ASP A 49 11.20 8.37 1.36
CA ASP A 49 11.69 9.40 0.44
C ASP A 49 10.53 9.98 -0.36
N PHE A 50 9.88 11.00 0.21
CA PHE A 50 8.70 11.61 -0.38
C PHE A 50 9.01 12.48 -1.61
N GLU A 51 10.25 12.95 -1.81
CA GLU A 51 10.62 13.64 -3.04
C GLU A 51 10.58 12.69 -4.24
N ALA A 52 11.06 11.45 -4.08
CA ALA A 52 11.05 10.45 -5.14
C ALA A 52 9.64 10.07 -5.62
N MET A 53 8.62 10.19 -4.77
CA MET A 53 7.25 9.81 -5.15
C MET A 53 6.53 10.85 -6.02
N LYS A 54 6.95 12.12 -6.02
CA LYS A 54 6.28 13.22 -6.75
C LYS A 54 6.08 12.91 -8.23
N ALA A 55 7.07 12.26 -8.86
CA ALA A 55 7.04 11.93 -10.29
C ALA A 55 5.88 10.97 -10.66
N TYR A 56 5.44 10.12 -9.73
CA TYR A 56 4.47 9.06 -10.00
C TYR A 56 3.04 9.42 -9.64
N LYS A 57 2.83 10.54 -8.94
CA LYS A 57 1.51 11.05 -8.51
C LYS A 57 0.65 9.95 -7.88
N PRO A 58 1.10 9.30 -6.80
CA PRO A 58 0.30 8.31 -6.09
C PRO A 58 -0.88 8.99 -5.40
N THR A 59 -1.93 8.20 -5.12
CA THR A 59 -3.10 8.69 -4.38
C THR A 59 -2.83 8.70 -2.88
N ASP A 60 -2.30 7.60 -2.35
CA ASP A 60 -1.98 7.39 -0.94
C ASP A 60 -0.47 7.08 -0.80
N ALA A 61 0.02 7.05 0.45
CA ALA A 61 1.37 6.61 0.74
C ALA A 61 1.42 5.75 2.02
N THR A 62 2.40 4.85 2.07
CA THR A 62 2.71 4.06 3.27
C THR A 62 4.12 4.33 3.75
N THR A 63 4.27 4.39 5.07
CA THR A 63 5.56 4.40 5.74
C THR A 63 5.68 3.17 6.66
N ASN A 64 6.88 2.92 7.15
CA ASN A 64 7.19 1.95 8.19
C ASN A 64 8.52 2.32 8.86
N PRO A 65 8.91 1.69 9.99
CA PRO A 65 10.15 2.03 10.70
C PRO A 65 11.42 1.98 9.83
N SER A 66 11.50 1.00 8.91
CA SER A 66 12.67 0.87 8.01
C SER A 66 12.78 2.02 7.03
N LEU A 67 11.63 2.47 6.47
CA LEU A 67 11.57 3.59 5.53
C LEU A 67 11.88 4.91 6.22
N ILE A 68 11.36 5.13 7.43
CA ILE A 68 11.67 6.32 8.24
C ILE A 68 13.15 6.35 8.63
N LEU A 69 13.73 5.23 9.06
CA LEU A 69 15.15 5.12 9.37
C LEU A 69 16.02 5.48 8.15
N SER A 70 15.69 4.93 6.99
CA SER A 70 16.41 5.23 5.74
C SER A 70 16.33 6.71 5.39
N ALA A 71 15.14 7.30 5.43
CA ALA A 71 14.93 8.71 5.12
C ALA A 71 15.60 9.65 6.14
N ALA A 72 15.57 9.32 7.43
CA ALA A 72 16.23 10.09 8.49
C ALA A 72 17.77 10.17 8.32
N GLY A 73 18.36 9.23 7.57
CA GLY A 73 19.77 9.27 7.18
C GLY A 73 20.10 10.19 6.00
N MET A 74 19.10 10.72 5.28
CA MET A 74 19.30 11.56 4.09
C MET A 74 19.46 13.03 4.49
N GLU A 75 20.41 13.72 3.85
CA GLU A 75 20.74 15.11 4.14
C GLU A 75 19.53 16.04 3.98
N GLN A 76 18.74 15.84 2.94
CA GLN A 76 17.55 16.65 2.65
C GLN A 76 16.49 16.62 3.75
N TYR A 77 16.47 15.61 4.61
CA TYR A 77 15.46 15.44 5.68
C TYR A 77 16.00 15.70 7.10
N GLN A 78 17.26 16.14 7.24
CA GLN A 78 17.85 16.44 8.55
C GLN A 78 17.07 17.53 9.31
N HIS A 79 16.47 18.48 8.61
CA HIS A 79 15.64 19.52 9.21
C HIS A 79 14.40 18.96 9.94
N LEU A 80 13.85 17.81 9.52
CA LEU A 80 12.74 17.13 10.21
C LEU A 80 13.23 16.47 11.50
N LEU A 81 14.41 15.86 11.44
CA LEU A 81 15.05 15.26 12.60
C LEU A 81 15.39 16.32 13.66
N ASP A 82 15.92 17.47 13.23
CA ASP A 82 16.23 18.59 14.14
C ASP A 82 14.95 19.13 14.82
N LYS A 83 13.84 19.26 14.08
CA LYS A 83 12.54 19.66 14.65
C LYS A 83 12.02 18.64 15.66
N ALA A 84 12.10 17.35 15.34
CA ALA A 84 11.67 16.28 16.24
C ALA A 84 12.51 16.28 17.53
N ILE A 85 13.84 16.44 17.43
CA ILE A 85 14.75 16.51 18.57
C ILE A 85 14.41 17.73 19.45
N LYS A 86 14.16 18.89 18.84
CA LYS A 86 13.76 20.09 19.59
C LYS A 86 12.48 19.83 20.35
N TYR A 87 11.47 19.28 19.70
CA TYR A 87 10.18 18.93 20.32
C TYR A 87 10.35 18.00 21.53
N GLY A 88 11.09 16.89 21.39
CA GLY A 88 11.28 15.98 22.51
C GLY A 88 12.04 16.58 23.69
N LYS A 89 13.01 17.50 23.46
CA LYS A 89 13.66 18.27 24.51
C LYS A 89 12.69 19.19 25.24
N GLU A 90 11.79 19.84 24.52
CA GLU A 90 10.77 20.73 25.09
C GLU A 90 9.72 19.95 25.92
N CYS A 91 9.44 18.70 25.59
CA CYS A 91 8.58 17.81 26.40
C CYS A 91 9.23 17.50 27.77
N GLY A 92 10.56 17.51 27.86
CA GLY A 92 11.26 17.20 29.11
C GLY A 92 11.22 15.72 29.50
N GLY A 93 11.46 15.40 30.76
CA GLY A 93 11.47 14.04 31.27
C GLY A 93 12.82 13.33 31.10
N THR A 94 12.81 12.01 31.28
CA THR A 94 13.99 11.14 31.10
C THR A 94 14.42 11.07 29.63
N ILE A 95 15.64 10.60 29.37
CA ILE A 95 16.13 10.41 27.99
C ILE A 95 15.23 9.44 27.21
N GLU A 96 14.76 8.39 27.86
CA GLU A 96 13.86 7.39 27.27
C GLU A 96 12.50 8.00 26.88
N GLU A 97 11.94 8.86 27.72
CA GLU A 97 10.70 9.60 27.43
C GLU A 97 10.93 10.57 26.28
N GLN A 98 11.99 11.37 26.29
CA GLN A 98 12.33 12.26 25.19
C GLN A 98 12.53 11.50 23.86
N LEU A 99 13.19 10.34 23.88
CA LEU A 99 13.33 9.51 22.69
C LEU A 99 11.99 9.05 22.14
N SER A 100 11.07 8.61 22.99
CA SER A 100 9.73 8.23 22.56
C SER A 100 9.01 9.39 21.89
N GLU A 101 9.07 10.61 22.48
CA GLU A 101 8.48 11.81 21.91
C GLU A 101 9.12 12.20 20.56
N ILE A 102 10.45 12.10 20.45
CA ILE A 102 11.18 12.39 19.22
C ILE A 102 10.76 11.45 18.08
N LEU A 103 10.67 10.15 18.35
CA LEU A 103 10.31 9.17 17.33
C LEU A 103 8.86 9.33 16.87
N ASP A 104 7.94 9.59 17.80
CA ASP A 104 6.55 9.89 17.48
C ASP A 104 6.45 11.15 16.60
N MET A 105 7.10 12.25 17.03
CA MET A 105 7.11 13.50 16.29
C MET A 105 7.79 13.35 14.92
N LEU A 106 8.86 12.59 14.81
CA LEU A 106 9.53 12.35 13.54
C LEU A 106 8.59 11.64 12.55
N SER A 107 7.88 10.62 13.00
CA SER A 107 6.90 9.91 12.18
C SER A 107 5.76 10.83 11.73
N VAL A 108 5.29 11.70 12.62
CA VAL A 108 4.27 12.72 12.31
C VAL A 108 4.78 13.73 11.28
N LEU A 109 6.00 14.26 11.45
CA LEU A 109 6.58 15.24 10.52
C LEU A 109 6.77 14.65 9.12
N PHE A 110 7.29 13.42 9.00
CA PHE A 110 7.35 12.74 7.70
C PHE A 110 5.95 12.56 7.09
N GLY A 111 4.97 12.15 7.90
CA GLY A 111 3.58 12.03 7.45
C GLY A 111 3.01 13.37 6.94
N CYS A 112 3.28 14.47 7.63
CA CYS A 112 2.85 15.80 7.22
C CYS A 112 3.47 16.23 5.88
N GLU A 113 4.76 15.99 5.66
CA GLU A 113 5.41 16.30 4.36
C GLU A 113 4.84 15.46 3.22
N ILE A 114 4.64 14.17 3.45
CA ILE A 114 3.97 13.27 2.49
C ILE A 114 2.58 13.79 2.12
N LEU A 115 1.77 14.20 3.10
CA LEU A 115 0.40 14.68 2.90
C LEU A 115 0.30 15.99 2.11
N LYS A 116 1.38 16.74 1.95
CA LYS A 116 1.45 17.89 1.03
C LYS A 116 1.52 17.46 -0.44
N ILE A 117 1.97 16.22 -0.70
CA ILE A 117 2.23 15.69 -2.04
C ILE A 117 1.05 14.86 -2.53
N ILE A 118 0.46 14.05 -1.66
CA ILE A 118 -0.61 13.11 -2.00
C ILE A 118 -2.00 13.68 -1.69
N PRO A 119 -3.02 13.40 -2.51
CA PRO A 119 -4.39 13.85 -2.23
C PRO A 119 -5.10 13.00 -1.17
N GLY A 120 -4.69 11.75 -0.98
CA GLY A 120 -5.34 10.77 -0.12
C GLY A 120 -4.74 10.66 1.28
N ARG A 121 -4.47 9.44 1.73
CA ARG A 121 -4.10 9.12 3.11
C ARG A 121 -2.65 8.67 3.22
N VAL A 122 -2.05 8.89 4.39
CA VAL A 122 -0.75 8.31 4.75
C VAL A 122 -0.93 7.27 5.86
N SER A 123 -0.26 6.12 5.72
CA SER A 123 -0.18 5.11 6.79
C SER A 123 1.05 5.37 7.66
N VAL A 124 0.83 5.51 8.98
CA VAL A 124 1.85 5.72 10.00
C VAL A 124 1.79 4.61 11.03
N GLU A 125 2.91 3.94 11.29
CA GLU A 125 2.96 2.72 12.07
C GLU A 125 3.20 2.99 13.56
N VAL A 126 2.41 2.33 14.39
CA VAL A 126 2.64 2.21 15.83
C VAL A 126 3.88 1.35 16.07
N ASP A 127 4.64 1.67 17.12
CA ASP A 127 5.84 0.92 17.48
C ASP A 127 5.58 -0.60 17.52
N ALA A 128 6.34 -1.34 16.74
CA ALA A 128 6.17 -2.79 16.61
C ALA A 128 6.36 -3.55 17.94
N ARG A 129 7.05 -2.96 18.92
CA ARG A 129 7.21 -3.53 20.26
C ARG A 129 5.89 -3.61 21.03
N LEU A 130 4.86 -2.86 20.61
CA LEU A 130 3.52 -2.87 21.20
C LEU A 130 2.58 -3.88 20.52
N SER A 131 3.05 -4.68 19.57
CA SER A 131 2.22 -5.59 18.75
C SER A 131 1.41 -6.61 19.56
N PHE A 132 1.79 -6.90 20.80
CA PHE A 132 1.09 -7.83 21.70
C PHE A 132 0.45 -7.13 22.91
N ASP A 133 0.40 -5.79 22.89
CA ASP A 133 -0.26 -4.98 23.92
C ASP A 133 -1.34 -4.10 23.25
N LYS A 134 -2.59 -4.55 23.38
CA LYS A 134 -3.75 -3.87 22.81
C LYS A 134 -3.89 -2.44 23.31
N ASP A 135 -3.81 -2.25 24.64
CA ASP A 135 -4.12 -0.97 25.28
C ASP A 135 -2.99 0.06 25.03
N ALA A 136 -1.73 -0.37 25.10
CA ALA A 136 -0.60 0.46 24.74
C ALA A 136 -0.62 0.83 23.24
N SER A 137 -0.99 -0.10 22.35
CA SER A 137 -1.17 0.18 20.92
C SER A 137 -2.27 1.23 20.66
N MET A 138 -3.40 1.13 21.36
CA MET A 138 -4.49 2.10 21.29
C MET A 138 -4.05 3.48 21.78
N SER A 139 -3.40 3.53 22.94
CA SER A 139 -2.90 4.77 23.52
C SER A 139 -1.91 5.48 22.60
N LYS A 140 -0.97 4.73 22.00
CA LYS A 140 -0.02 5.25 21.03
C LYS A 140 -0.71 5.77 19.76
N ALA A 141 -1.69 5.04 19.23
CA ALA A 141 -2.47 5.45 18.08
C ALA A 141 -3.22 6.76 18.31
N ILE A 142 -3.91 6.90 19.45
CA ILE A 142 -4.63 8.12 19.83
C ILE A 142 -3.66 9.28 19.98
N LYS A 143 -2.49 9.08 20.61
CA LYS A 143 -1.43 10.07 20.74
C LYS A 143 -0.96 10.58 19.37
N LEU A 144 -0.63 9.69 18.44
CA LEU A 144 -0.19 10.06 17.09
C LEU A 144 -1.24 10.88 16.35
N ILE A 145 -2.51 10.50 16.43
CA ILE A 145 -3.62 11.28 15.83
C ILE A 145 -3.72 12.69 16.46
N GLY A 146 -3.54 12.79 17.78
CA GLY A 146 -3.48 14.09 18.47
C GLY A 146 -2.35 14.98 17.94
N MET A 147 -1.14 14.40 17.81
CA MET A 147 0.03 15.10 17.27
C MET A 147 -0.18 15.55 15.81
N PHE A 148 -0.85 14.75 14.97
CA PHE A 148 -1.25 15.18 13.62
C PHE A 148 -2.26 16.32 13.65
N ALA A 149 -3.22 16.29 14.58
CA ALA A 149 -4.20 17.36 14.72
C ALA A 149 -3.54 18.69 15.12
N GLU A 150 -2.53 18.67 15.99
CA GLU A 150 -1.69 19.84 16.34
C GLU A 150 -0.95 20.43 15.13
N GLN A 151 -0.61 19.58 14.14
CA GLN A 151 -0.04 20.02 12.86
C GLN A 151 -1.12 20.42 11.82
N GLY A 152 -2.39 20.50 12.21
CA GLY A 152 -3.51 20.87 11.35
C GLY A 152 -3.99 19.76 10.39
N ILE A 153 -3.56 18.53 10.59
CA ILE A 153 -3.95 17.38 9.76
C ILE A 153 -5.17 16.68 10.37
N LYS A 154 -6.21 16.51 9.57
CA LYS A 154 -7.41 15.79 9.98
C LYS A 154 -7.16 14.28 10.04
N LYS A 155 -7.77 13.60 11.02
CA LYS A 155 -7.62 12.15 11.21
C LYS A 155 -8.05 11.30 10.00
N GLU A 156 -8.97 11.80 9.18
CA GLU A 156 -9.44 11.15 7.95
C GLU A 156 -8.33 11.01 6.89
N ARG A 157 -7.23 11.77 7.03
CA ARG A 157 -6.05 11.70 6.18
C ARG A 157 -5.00 10.69 6.68
N ILE A 158 -5.23 10.06 7.83
CA ILE A 158 -4.30 9.16 8.49
C ILE A 158 -4.87 7.75 8.55
N LEU A 159 -4.04 6.76 8.29
CA LEU A 159 -4.26 5.36 8.62
C LEU A 159 -3.24 4.94 9.67
N ILE A 160 -3.70 4.60 10.86
CA ILE A 160 -2.82 4.04 11.89
C ILE A 160 -2.48 2.59 11.52
N LYS A 161 -1.19 2.31 11.39
CA LYS A 161 -0.71 1.01 10.95
C LYS A 161 -0.33 0.15 12.14
N LEU A 162 -0.92 -1.04 12.24
CA LEU A 162 -0.78 -1.99 13.35
C LEU A 162 -0.44 -3.38 12.81
N ALA A 163 0.40 -4.14 13.49
CA ALA A 163 0.64 -5.54 13.14
C ALA A 163 -0.65 -6.37 13.28
N SER A 164 -0.85 -7.33 12.38
CA SER A 164 -2.03 -8.21 12.38
C SER A 164 -1.89 -9.37 13.40
N THR A 165 -1.53 -9.05 14.63
CA THR A 165 -1.69 -9.92 15.80
C THR A 165 -3.14 -9.88 16.26
N TRP A 166 -3.55 -10.80 17.14
CA TRP A 166 -4.89 -10.71 17.73
C TRP A 166 -5.08 -9.38 18.46
N GLU A 167 -4.11 -8.99 19.27
CA GLU A 167 -4.11 -7.75 20.04
C GLU A 167 -4.18 -6.52 19.14
N GLY A 168 -3.39 -6.48 18.05
CA GLY A 168 -3.42 -5.39 17.08
C GLY A 168 -4.76 -5.28 16.34
N ILE A 169 -5.38 -6.41 15.99
CA ILE A 169 -6.71 -6.45 15.36
C ILE A 169 -7.78 -5.96 16.34
N GLN A 170 -7.73 -6.36 17.61
CA GLN A 170 -8.68 -5.88 18.64
C GLN A 170 -8.47 -4.39 18.94
N ALA A 171 -7.23 -3.90 18.95
CA ALA A 171 -6.94 -2.47 19.06
C ALA A 171 -7.57 -1.69 17.90
N ALA A 172 -7.36 -2.15 16.66
CA ALA A 172 -7.93 -1.53 15.48
C ALA A 172 -9.48 -1.50 15.53
N LYS A 173 -10.11 -2.61 15.92
CA LYS A 173 -11.56 -2.69 16.09
C LYS A 173 -12.11 -1.60 17.01
N GLU A 174 -11.43 -1.34 18.12
CA GLU A 174 -11.85 -0.31 19.06
C GLU A 174 -11.54 1.11 18.56
N LEU A 175 -10.38 1.31 17.96
CA LEU A 175 -9.99 2.59 17.35
C LEU A 175 -10.98 3.04 16.28
N GLU A 176 -11.35 2.14 15.37
CA GLU A 176 -12.35 2.40 14.32
C GLU A 176 -13.71 2.72 14.93
N LYS A 177 -14.20 1.85 15.84
CA LYS A 177 -15.57 1.92 16.36
C LYS A 177 -15.78 3.06 17.35
N LYS A 178 -14.83 3.28 18.28
CA LYS A 178 -15.00 4.22 19.40
C LYS A 178 -14.39 5.60 19.14
N HIS A 179 -13.30 5.64 18.36
CA HIS A 179 -12.54 6.88 18.14
C HIS A 179 -12.65 7.41 16.71
N GLY A 180 -13.21 6.61 15.78
CA GLY A 180 -13.27 6.97 14.35
C GLY A 180 -11.87 7.16 13.76
N ILE A 181 -10.90 6.38 14.25
CA ILE A 181 -9.52 6.37 13.78
C ILE A 181 -9.38 5.20 12.81
N HIS A 182 -9.07 5.50 11.56
CA HIS A 182 -8.92 4.49 10.52
C HIS A 182 -7.59 3.75 10.65
N CYS A 183 -7.64 2.42 10.46
CA CYS A 183 -6.50 1.53 10.65
C CYS A 183 -6.10 0.79 9.38
N ASN A 184 -4.79 0.52 9.26
CA ASN A 184 -4.16 -0.34 8.28
C ASN A 184 -3.49 -1.52 9.00
N LEU A 185 -4.05 -2.73 8.89
CA LEU A 185 -3.49 -3.93 9.50
C LEU A 185 -2.41 -4.51 8.60
N THR A 186 -1.17 -4.43 9.08
CA THR A 186 0.05 -4.83 8.35
C THR A 186 0.62 -6.14 8.88
N LEU A 187 1.72 -6.63 8.26
CA LEU A 187 2.33 -7.93 8.56
C LEU A 187 1.27 -9.04 8.48
N LEU A 188 0.50 -9.01 7.39
CA LEU A 188 -0.57 -9.94 7.12
C LEU A 188 -0.08 -10.97 6.09
N PHE A 189 -0.12 -12.25 6.47
CA PHE A 189 0.42 -13.37 5.71
C PHE A 189 -0.56 -14.53 5.61
N SER A 190 -1.62 -14.55 6.44
CA SER A 190 -2.56 -15.65 6.55
C SER A 190 -3.99 -15.23 6.22
N MET A 191 -4.75 -16.16 5.65
CA MET A 191 -6.19 -15.99 5.45
C MET A 191 -6.94 -15.75 6.77
N TYR A 192 -6.49 -16.35 7.86
CA TYR A 192 -7.11 -16.20 9.17
C TYR A 192 -6.89 -14.81 9.79
N GLN A 193 -5.73 -14.21 9.54
CA GLN A 193 -5.52 -12.79 9.88
C GLN A 193 -6.49 -11.90 9.09
N ALA A 194 -6.65 -12.16 7.79
CA ALA A 194 -7.56 -11.38 6.94
C ALA A 194 -9.02 -11.51 7.41
N ILE A 195 -9.48 -12.72 7.76
CA ILE A 195 -10.84 -12.96 8.26
C ILE A 195 -11.08 -12.17 9.56
N ALA A 196 -10.16 -12.27 10.53
CA ALA A 196 -10.30 -11.55 11.79
C ALA A 196 -10.33 -10.02 11.60
N CYS A 197 -9.52 -9.48 10.66
CA CYS A 197 -9.55 -8.07 10.30
C CYS A 197 -10.89 -7.65 9.68
N ALA A 198 -11.46 -8.48 8.80
CA ALA A 198 -12.77 -8.21 8.19
C ALA A 198 -13.89 -8.21 9.23
N GLU A 199 -13.89 -9.18 10.15
CA GLU A 199 -14.87 -9.26 11.26
C GLU A 199 -14.72 -8.10 12.26
N ALA A 200 -13.51 -7.54 12.38
CA ALA A 200 -13.25 -6.33 13.15
C ALA A 200 -13.70 -5.04 12.43
N ASN A 201 -14.14 -5.12 11.18
CA ASN A 201 -14.53 -3.97 10.34
C ASN A 201 -13.42 -2.91 10.23
N VAL A 202 -12.17 -3.33 10.11
CA VAL A 202 -11.05 -2.40 9.91
C VAL A 202 -11.10 -1.78 8.52
N THR A 203 -10.60 -0.56 8.37
CA THR A 203 -10.63 0.17 7.09
C THR A 203 -9.80 -0.54 6.02
N LEU A 204 -8.60 -1.03 6.33
CA LEU A 204 -7.66 -1.52 5.33
C LEU A 204 -6.73 -2.60 5.90
N ILE A 205 -6.36 -3.56 5.06
CA ILE A 205 -5.32 -4.55 5.33
C ILE A 205 -4.20 -4.46 4.29
N SER A 206 -2.96 -4.75 4.71
CA SER A 206 -1.76 -4.79 3.85
C SER A 206 -1.12 -6.18 3.86
N PRO A 207 -1.62 -7.14 3.07
CA PRO A 207 -0.96 -8.43 2.89
C PRO A 207 0.35 -8.28 2.13
N PHE A 208 1.39 -9.02 2.54
CA PHE A 208 2.76 -8.89 2.04
C PHE A 208 3.10 -9.95 0.99
N VAL A 209 2.91 -9.60 -0.28
CA VAL A 209 3.06 -10.51 -1.44
C VAL A 209 4.48 -11.09 -1.52
N GLY A 210 5.48 -10.26 -1.67
CA GLY A 210 6.84 -10.72 -1.93
C GLY A 210 7.51 -11.36 -0.72
N ARG A 211 7.10 -11.04 0.53
CA ARG A 211 7.64 -11.75 1.70
C ARG A 211 7.09 -13.18 1.80
N ILE A 212 5.87 -13.41 1.32
CA ILE A 212 5.33 -14.77 1.17
C ILE A 212 6.16 -15.52 0.13
N LEU A 213 6.39 -14.93 -1.05
CA LEU A 213 7.25 -15.50 -2.08
C LEU A 213 8.64 -15.86 -1.54
N ASP A 214 9.29 -14.93 -0.83
CA ASP A 214 10.63 -15.15 -0.24
C ASP A 214 10.65 -16.43 0.62
N TRP A 215 9.63 -16.61 1.49
CA TRP A 215 9.55 -17.78 2.37
C TRP A 215 9.43 -19.07 1.56
N TYR A 216 8.55 -19.12 0.56
CA TYR A 216 8.37 -20.32 -0.27
C TYR A 216 9.61 -20.63 -1.11
N VAL A 217 10.25 -19.64 -1.71
CA VAL A 217 11.52 -19.84 -2.46
C VAL A 217 12.60 -20.41 -1.53
N GLU A 218 12.72 -19.85 -0.31
CA GLU A 218 13.71 -20.32 0.67
C GLU A 218 13.46 -21.76 1.11
N HIS A 219 12.20 -22.16 1.34
CA HIS A 219 11.87 -23.47 1.91
C HIS A 219 11.73 -24.57 0.86
N THR A 220 11.18 -24.23 -0.31
CA THR A 220 10.94 -25.22 -1.38
C THR A 220 12.07 -25.29 -2.39
N LYS A 221 12.93 -24.27 -2.47
CA LYS A 221 13.96 -24.08 -3.50
C LYS A 221 13.39 -23.98 -4.92
N ASN A 222 12.08 -23.76 -5.06
CA ASN A 222 11.42 -23.59 -6.35
C ASN A 222 11.48 -22.12 -6.79
N THR A 223 11.35 -21.90 -8.10
CA THR A 223 11.04 -20.62 -8.72
C THR A 223 9.57 -20.59 -9.10
N TYR A 224 8.95 -19.42 -9.06
CA TYR A 224 7.53 -19.25 -9.33
C TYR A 224 7.33 -18.20 -10.41
N GLU A 225 6.52 -18.54 -11.42
CA GLU A 225 5.98 -17.53 -12.35
C GLU A 225 4.97 -16.66 -11.63
N ALA A 226 4.79 -15.42 -12.06
CA ALA A 226 3.94 -14.43 -11.36
C ALA A 226 2.51 -14.94 -11.09
N LYS A 227 1.91 -15.70 -12.03
CA LYS A 227 0.57 -16.29 -11.87
C LYS A 227 0.49 -17.40 -10.82
N ASP A 228 1.61 -18.07 -10.55
CA ASP A 228 1.73 -19.20 -9.61
C ASP A 228 2.44 -18.77 -8.30
N ASP A 229 2.76 -17.48 -8.18
CA ASP A 229 3.40 -16.89 -7.01
C ASP A 229 2.50 -17.06 -5.76
N PRO A 230 3.00 -17.73 -4.70
CA PRO A 230 2.20 -17.98 -3.49
C PRO A 230 1.69 -16.70 -2.83
N GLY A 231 2.42 -15.59 -2.93
CA GLY A 231 1.98 -14.29 -2.42
C GLY A 231 0.83 -13.72 -3.24
N VAL A 232 0.90 -13.81 -4.57
CA VAL A 232 -0.19 -13.41 -5.48
C VAL A 232 -1.44 -14.25 -5.23
N LEU A 233 -1.29 -15.57 -5.12
CA LEU A 233 -2.40 -16.49 -4.85
C LEU A 233 -3.05 -16.19 -3.48
N SER A 234 -2.24 -15.92 -2.45
CA SER A 234 -2.72 -15.57 -1.11
C SER A 234 -3.57 -14.30 -1.14
N VAL A 235 -3.06 -13.21 -1.74
CA VAL A 235 -3.79 -11.93 -1.80
C VAL A 235 -5.04 -12.05 -2.67
N THR A 236 -4.99 -12.78 -3.77
CA THR A 236 -6.15 -13.08 -4.62
C THR A 236 -7.25 -13.78 -3.82
N ARG A 237 -6.90 -14.77 -2.99
CA ARG A 237 -7.86 -15.48 -2.13
C ARG A 237 -8.49 -14.56 -1.10
N VAL A 238 -7.71 -13.69 -0.45
CA VAL A 238 -8.21 -12.70 0.51
C VAL A 238 -9.15 -11.71 -0.18
N TYR A 239 -8.77 -11.18 -1.33
CA TYR A 239 -9.61 -10.28 -2.13
C TYR A 239 -10.96 -10.94 -2.49
N ASN A 240 -10.91 -12.17 -3.02
CA ASN A 240 -12.12 -12.90 -3.38
C ASN A 240 -13.03 -13.14 -2.18
N TYR A 241 -12.47 -13.49 -1.02
CA TYR A 241 -13.23 -13.64 0.22
C TYR A 241 -13.95 -12.36 0.62
N TYR A 242 -13.24 -11.23 0.63
CA TYR A 242 -13.81 -9.96 1.03
C TYR A 242 -14.94 -9.52 0.08
N LYS A 243 -14.71 -9.65 -1.22
CA LYS A 243 -15.73 -9.25 -2.23
C LYS A 243 -16.93 -10.19 -2.22
N LYS A 244 -16.70 -11.51 -2.05
CA LYS A 244 -17.79 -12.50 -1.98
C LYS A 244 -18.73 -12.24 -0.80
N PHE A 245 -18.19 -11.92 0.38
CA PHE A 245 -18.98 -11.75 1.59
C PHE A 245 -19.33 -10.28 1.90
N GLY A 246 -19.05 -9.37 1.00
CA GLY A 246 -19.45 -7.96 1.09
C GLY A 246 -18.74 -7.19 2.21
N TYR A 247 -17.52 -7.56 2.57
CA TYR A 247 -16.72 -6.78 3.51
C TYR A 247 -16.24 -5.46 2.91
N ASN A 248 -16.35 -4.38 3.67
CA ASN A 248 -15.91 -3.04 3.26
C ASN A 248 -14.41 -2.83 3.42
N THR A 249 -13.72 -3.69 4.17
CA THR A 249 -12.28 -3.63 4.38
C THR A 249 -11.55 -3.66 3.04
N GLN A 250 -10.70 -2.66 2.78
CA GLN A 250 -9.91 -2.56 1.56
C GLN A 250 -8.70 -3.49 1.62
N VAL A 251 -8.39 -4.14 0.51
CA VAL A 251 -7.19 -4.98 0.36
C VAL A 251 -6.13 -4.16 -0.36
N MET A 252 -4.97 -3.99 0.27
CA MET A 252 -3.81 -3.31 -0.31
C MET A 252 -2.63 -4.29 -0.44
N GLY A 253 -2.38 -4.81 -1.63
CA GLY A 253 -1.17 -5.60 -1.88
C GLY A 253 0.09 -4.80 -1.57
N ALA A 254 1.05 -5.41 -0.86
CA ALA A 254 2.23 -4.73 -0.35
C ALA A 254 3.50 -5.57 -0.48
N SER A 255 4.67 -4.90 -0.35
CA SER A 255 5.99 -5.54 -0.27
C SER A 255 6.35 -6.37 -1.51
N PHE A 256 6.12 -5.81 -2.69
CA PHE A 256 6.39 -6.46 -3.97
C PHE A 256 7.88 -6.67 -4.24
N ARG A 257 8.21 -7.75 -4.99
CA ARG A 257 9.56 -8.07 -5.46
C ARG A 257 9.79 -7.73 -6.93
N ASN A 258 8.71 -7.80 -7.73
CA ASN A 258 8.77 -7.58 -9.17
C ASN A 258 7.44 -7.03 -9.71
N THR A 259 7.46 -6.51 -10.94
CA THR A 259 6.27 -5.97 -11.59
C THR A 259 5.28 -7.05 -12.04
N GLY A 260 5.68 -8.31 -12.11
CA GLY A 260 4.80 -9.45 -12.41
C GLY A 260 3.74 -9.64 -11.32
N GLU A 261 4.15 -9.63 -10.03
CA GLU A 261 3.24 -9.67 -8.88
C GLU A 261 2.20 -8.55 -8.94
N ILE A 262 2.62 -7.33 -9.30
CA ILE A 262 1.73 -6.16 -9.40
C ILE A 262 0.73 -6.34 -10.54
N ARG A 263 1.15 -6.88 -11.69
CA ARG A 263 0.30 -7.12 -12.85
C ARG A 263 -0.76 -8.18 -12.56
N GLU A 264 -0.39 -9.26 -11.89
CA GLU A 264 -1.32 -10.33 -11.50
C GLU A 264 -2.32 -9.89 -10.41
N LEU A 265 -2.05 -8.81 -9.70
CA LEU A 265 -2.96 -8.21 -8.72
C LEU A 265 -3.67 -6.95 -9.22
N ALA A 266 -3.59 -6.63 -10.51
CA ALA A 266 -4.29 -5.50 -11.10
C ALA A 266 -5.82 -5.64 -10.94
N GLY A 267 -6.46 -4.65 -10.31
CA GLY A 267 -7.86 -4.70 -9.88
C GLY A 267 -8.02 -4.92 -8.37
N CYS A 268 -6.96 -5.20 -7.63
CA CYS A 268 -6.92 -5.08 -6.17
C CYS A 268 -7.32 -3.64 -5.77
N ASP A 269 -7.93 -3.47 -4.61
CA ASP A 269 -8.42 -2.14 -4.20
C ASP A 269 -7.28 -1.11 -4.18
N LEU A 270 -6.15 -1.46 -3.57
CA LEU A 270 -4.94 -0.64 -3.54
C LEU A 270 -3.70 -1.53 -3.75
N LEU A 271 -2.62 -0.91 -4.23
CA LEU A 271 -1.30 -1.55 -4.35
C LEU A 271 -0.24 -0.55 -3.89
N THR A 272 0.48 -0.86 -2.80
CA THR A 272 1.57 -0.01 -2.32
C THR A 272 2.90 -0.49 -2.89
N ILE A 273 3.51 0.38 -3.70
CA ILE A 273 4.58 0.03 -4.63
C ILE A 273 5.79 0.91 -4.34
N SER A 274 6.97 0.30 -4.28
CA SER A 274 8.24 1.02 -4.09
C SER A 274 8.56 1.92 -5.30
N PRO A 275 9.30 3.03 -5.11
CA PRO A 275 9.69 3.93 -6.20
C PRO A 275 10.37 3.21 -7.37
N LYS A 276 11.21 2.22 -7.11
CA LYS A 276 11.87 1.41 -8.13
C LYS A 276 10.86 0.70 -9.04
N LEU A 277 9.89 0.01 -8.47
CA LEU A 277 8.86 -0.72 -9.24
C LEU A 277 7.86 0.25 -9.91
N LEU A 278 7.57 1.41 -9.29
CA LEU A 278 6.80 2.48 -9.94
C LEU A 278 7.51 2.97 -11.21
N GLN A 279 8.83 3.16 -11.16
CA GLN A 279 9.63 3.56 -12.31
C GLN A 279 9.61 2.50 -13.41
N GLU A 280 9.76 1.22 -13.05
CA GLU A 280 9.69 0.10 -14.01
C GLU A 280 8.34 0.07 -14.72
N LEU A 281 7.23 0.23 -13.99
CA LEU A 281 5.88 0.31 -14.55
C LEU A 281 5.67 1.55 -15.41
N ALA A 282 6.20 2.71 -15.01
CA ALA A 282 6.11 3.96 -15.77
C ALA A 282 6.86 3.87 -17.11
N ASN A 283 7.98 3.13 -17.15
CA ASN A 283 8.79 2.94 -18.35
C ASN A 283 8.32 1.79 -19.25
N SER A 284 7.32 1.00 -18.81
CA SER A 284 6.78 -0.13 -19.57
C SER A 284 5.53 0.28 -20.34
N GLU A 285 5.50 -0.01 -21.65
CA GLU A 285 4.31 0.13 -22.51
C GLU A 285 3.54 -1.18 -22.70
N GLN A 286 3.99 -2.25 -22.03
CA GLN A 286 3.32 -3.54 -22.13
C GLN A 286 1.86 -3.46 -21.64
N PRO A 287 0.90 -4.06 -22.35
CA PRO A 287 -0.49 -4.08 -21.92
C PRO A 287 -0.66 -4.63 -20.52
N LEU A 288 -1.49 -3.98 -19.72
CA LEU A 288 -1.87 -4.41 -18.39
C LEU A 288 -3.39 -4.55 -18.36
N LYS A 289 -3.86 -5.74 -17.98
CA LYS A 289 -5.28 -6.07 -17.92
C LYS A 289 -5.73 -6.13 -16.46
N ARG A 290 -7.02 -5.88 -16.22
CA ARG A 290 -7.62 -6.18 -14.91
C ARG A 290 -7.62 -7.69 -14.70
N VAL A 291 -7.08 -8.16 -13.59
CA VAL A 291 -7.07 -9.56 -13.17
C VAL A 291 -8.10 -9.78 -12.06
N LEU A 292 -8.12 -8.93 -11.04
CA LEU A 292 -9.06 -9.00 -9.93
C LEU A 292 -10.33 -8.21 -10.26
N ASP A 293 -11.48 -8.89 -10.21
CA ASP A 293 -12.80 -8.29 -10.47
C ASP A 293 -13.80 -8.72 -9.40
N PRO A 294 -14.52 -7.78 -8.75
CA PRO A 294 -15.50 -8.10 -7.70
C PRO A 294 -16.62 -9.02 -8.19
N LYS A 295 -17.00 -8.94 -9.47
CA LYS A 295 -18.06 -9.78 -10.06
C LYS A 295 -17.60 -11.24 -10.21
N VAL A 296 -16.31 -11.45 -10.48
CA VAL A 296 -15.71 -12.78 -10.54
C VAL A 296 -15.52 -13.31 -9.11
N ALA A 297 -15.00 -12.48 -8.22
CA ALA A 297 -14.81 -12.80 -6.82
C ALA A 297 -16.11 -13.27 -6.12
N ALA A 298 -17.25 -12.63 -6.42
CA ALA A 298 -18.57 -13.00 -5.87
C ALA A 298 -18.99 -14.44 -6.21
N LYS A 299 -18.44 -15.04 -7.28
CA LYS A 299 -18.73 -16.40 -7.74
C LYS A 299 -17.69 -17.45 -7.25
N SER A 300 -16.67 -17.02 -6.51
CA SER A 300 -15.62 -17.92 -6.01
C SER A 300 -16.21 -18.98 -5.07
N ASP A 301 -15.65 -20.18 -5.10
CA ASP A 301 -16.03 -21.29 -4.22
C ASP A 301 -15.22 -21.20 -2.91
N ILE A 302 -15.61 -20.26 -2.03
CA ILE A 302 -14.99 -20.03 -0.73
C ILE A 302 -16.08 -19.99 0.31
N GLU A 303 -15.93 -20.74 1.39
CA GLU A 303 -16.86 -20.75 2.52
C GLU A 303 -16.57 -19.60 3.47
N LYS A 304 -17.66 -19.08 4.11
CA LYS A 304 -17.53 -18.06 5.14
C LYS A 304 -17.10 -18.71 6.46
N ILE A 305 -16.08 -18.13 7.08
CA ILE A 305 -15.52 -18.58 8.36
C ILE A 305 -15.67 -17.45 9.37
N SER A 306 -16.00 -17.79 10.62
CA SER A 306 -15.93 -16.89 11.77
C SER A 306 -14.96 -17.49 12.80
N LEU A 307 -14.19 -16.62 13.48
CA LEU A 307 -13.08 -17.05 14.34
C LEU A 307 -13.22 -16.52 15.76
N SER A 308 -13.18 -17.45 16.73
CA SER A 308 -12.83 -17.10 18.10
C SER A 308 -11.33 -16.80 18.21
N GLU A 309 -10.89 -16.17 19.31
CA GLU A 309 -9.47 -15.95 19.59
C GLU A 309 -8.65 -17.23 19.57
N ALA A 310 -9.16 -18.29 20.23
CA ALA A 310 -8.47 -19.58 20.28
C ALA A 310 -8.30 -20.19 18.88
N GLN A 311 -9.32 -20.11 18.02
CA GLN A 311 -9.24 -20.57 16.63
C GLN A 311 -8.27 -19.71 15.79
N PHE A 312 -8.30 -18.38 15.96
CA PHE A 312 -7.35 -17.49 15.29
C PHE A 312 -5.90 -17.89 15.64
N ARG A 313 -5.59 -18.01 16.94
CA ARG A 313 -4.25 -18.35 17.42
C ARG A 313 -3.82 -19.74 16.95
N TRP A 314 -4.73 -20.71 17.01
CA TRP A 314 -4.44 -22.07 16.56
C TRP A 314 -4.16 -22.12 15.04
N HIS A 315 -5.04 -21.58 14.23
CA HIS A 315 -4.85 -21.59 12.78
C HIS A 315 -3.65 -20.78 12.31
N LEU A 316 -3.32 -19.69 13.00
CA LEU A 316 -2.10 -18.94 12.72
C LEU A 316 -0.86 -19.77 13.07
N ASN A 317 -0.87 -20.49 14.19
CA ASN A 317 0.20 -21.40 14.60
C ASN A 317 0.41 -22.56 13.59
N GLU A 318 -0.68 -23.12 13.04
CA GLU A 318 -0.60 -24.17 12.02
C GLU A 318 -0.08 -23.66 10.66
N ASP A 319 -0.20 -22.37 10.39
CA ASP A 319 0.38 -21.72 9.21
C ASP A 319 1.82 -21.28 9.51
N GLN A 320 2.77 -22.19 9.26
CA GLN A 320 4.19 -21.96 9.55
C GLN A 320 4.71 -20.70 8.83
N MET A 321 4.39 -20.52 7.55
CA MET A 321 4.84 -19.34 6.77
C MET A 321 4.34 -18.06 7.42
N ALA A 322 3.08 -17.98 7.79
CA ALA A 322 2.51 -16.78 8.40
C ALA A 322 3.10 -16.52 9.79
N THR A 323 3.29 -17.55 10.61
CA THR A 323 3.90 -17.44 11.94
C THR A 323 5.33 -16.96 11.85
N ASP A 324 6.15 -17.56 10.97
CA ASP A 324 7.54 -17.16 10.75
C ASP A 324 7.63 -15.71 10.30
N LYS A 325 6.85 -15.31 9.29
CA LYS A 325 6.92 -13.97 8.70
C LYS A 325 6.33 -12.87 9.57
N LEU A 326 5.28 -13.15 10.34
CA LEU A 326 4.72 -12.19 11.30
C LEU A 326 5.74 -11.89 12.40
N SER A 327 6.29 -12.91 13.05
CA SER A 327 7.26 -12.73 14.12
C SER A 327 8.58 -12.11 13.63
N ASP A 328 9.08 -12.52 12.45
CA ASP A 328 10.25 -11.91 11.81
C ASP A 328 10.02 -10.44 11.46
N GLY A 329 8.84 -10.10 10.93
CA GLY A 329 8.46 -8.73 10.59
C GLY A 329 8.43 -7.82 11.81
N ILE A 330 7.80 -8.25 12.91
CA ILE A 330 7.77 -7.51 14.19
C ILE A 330 9.19 -7.28 14.70
N ARG A 331 10.05 -8.32 14.73
CA ARG A 331 11.45 -8.21 15.17
C ARG A 331 12.25 -7.24 14.30
N LYS A 332 12.11 -7.28 12.99
CA LYS A 332 12.82 -6.39 12.05
C LYS A 332 12.41 -4.94 12.25
N PHE A 333 11.12 -4.65 12.35
CA PHE A 333 10.64 -3.29 12.59
C PHE A 333 11.10 -2.77 13.96
N ALA A 334 11.05 -3.59 15.01
CA ALA A 334 11.58 -3.23 16.31
C ALA A 334 13.11 -2.98 16.27
N ALA A 335 13.85 -3.76 15.49
CA ALA A 335 15.30 -3.56 15.32
C ALA A 335 15.61 -2.24 14.61
N ASP A 336 14.84 -1.88 13.59
CA ASP A 336 14.99 -0.61 12.87
C ASP A 336 14.59 0.59 13.73
N THR A 337 13.54 0.46 14.57
CA THR A 337 13.22 1.47 15.60
C THR A 337 14.39 1.68 16.56
N ARG A 338 15.04 0.61 17.06
CA ARG A 338 16.22 0.74 17.93
C ARG A 338 17.41 1.40 17.24
N LYS A 339 17.62 1.16 15.94
CA LYS A 339 18.65 1.87 15.17
C LYS A 339 18.35 3.36 15.08
N LEU A 340 17.08 3.71 14.85
CA LEU A 340 16.65 5.11 14.82
C LEU A 340 16.81 5.78 16.20
N GLU A 341 16.46 5.09 17.29
CA GLU A 341 16.74 5.54 18.67
C GLU A 341 18.25 5.80 18.88
N SER A 342 19.10 4.90 18.41
CA SER A 342 20.57 5.04 18.54
C SER A 342 21.08 6.25 17.75
N LEU A 343 20.56 6.49 16.56
CA LEU A 343 20.87 7.68 15.77
C LEU A 343 20.47 8.96 16.53
N VAL A 344 19.26 9.01 17.05
CA VAL A 344 18.74 10.16 17.82
C VAL A 344 19.55 10.38 19.10
N LYS A 345 19.87 9.33 19.85
CA LYS A 345 20.75 9.41 21.06
C LYS A 345 22.09 10.05 20.73
N THR A 346 22.71 9.65 19.62
CA THR A 346 23.99 10.22 19.16
C THR A 346 23.88 11.72 18.87
N LEU A 347 22.78 12.14 18.29
CA LEU A 347 22.51 13.56 17.99
C LEU A 347 22.17 14.37 19.23
N LEU A 348 21.45 13.79 20.19
CA LEU A 348 21.16 14.42 21.49
C LEU A 348 22.43 14.70 22.29
N ALA A 349 23.40 13.78 22.24
CA ALA A 349 24.66 13.92 22.95
C ALA A 349 25.62 14.97 22.33
N LYS A 350 25.43 15.32 21.03
CA LYS A 350 26.25 16.32 20.33
C LYS A 350 25.74 17.76 20.47
N LYS A 351 24.51 17.92 20.93
CA LYS A 351 23.82 19.20 21.09
C LYS A 351 23.52 19.50 22.57
#